data_5903c0e1995c57555a99e780ebc15a5f
#
_entry.id   5903c0e1995c57555a99e780ebc15a5f
#
_cell.length_a   1.000
_cell.length_b   1.000
_cell.length_c   1.000
_cell.angle_alpha   90.00
_cell.angle_beta   90.00
_cell.angle_gamma   90.00
#
_symmetry.space_group_name_H-M   'P 1'
#
loop_
_entity.id
_entity.type
_entity.pdbx_description
1 polymer ?
#
loop_
_entity_poly.entity_id
_entity_poly.type
_entity_poly.pdbx_seq_one_letter_code
_entity_poly.pdbx_strand_id
1 'polypeptide(L)'
;MSPHYYISLEEQFGAHNYHPLPVVLDKGEGVYVWDVEGKRYLDFLSAYSAVNQGHCHPRIINALIEQAKALTLTSRAFYNNRLGIEYFRAHYVARH
;
A
#
# COMPACT_ATOMS: atom_id res chain seq x y z
N MET A 1 4.92 -3.82 21.40
CA MET A 1 3.63 -3.39 21.92
C MET A 1 2.56 -4.43 21.64
N SER A 2 1.55 -4.52 22.49
CA SER A 2 0.50 -5.51 22.28
C SER A 2 -0.52 -5.06 21.25
N PRO A 3 -1.19 -6.00 20.56
CA PRO A 3 -2.31 -5.67 19.68
C PRO A 3 -3.42 -4.89 20.40
N HIS A 4 -3.65 -5.20 21.66
CA HIS A 4 -4.69 -4.56 22.46
C HIS A 4 -4.49 -3.04 22.57
N TYR A 5 -3.26 -2.58 22.67
CA TYR A 5 -2.94 -1.15 22.71
C TYR A 5 -3.45 -0.44 21.43
N TYR A 6 -3.14 -0.99 20.27
CA TYR A 6 -3.54 -0.40 18.99
C TYR A 6 -5.05 -0.51 18.76
N ILE A 7 -5.64 -1.65 19.12
CA ILE A 7 -7.08 -1.87 18.98
C ILE A 7 -7.88 -0.88 19.83
N SER A 8 -7.43 -0.63 21.07
CA SER A 8 -8.11 0.35 21.92
C SER A 8 -8.00 1.77 21.41
N LEU A 9 -6.89 2.15 20.76
CA LEU A 9 -6.77 3.44 20.09
C LEU A 9 -7.72 3.54 18.89
N GLU A 10 -7.84 2.49 18.10
CA GLU A 10 -8.80 2.44 16.99
C GLU A 10 -10.23 2.57 17.49
N GLU A 11 -10.60 1.88 18.54
CA GLU A 11 -11.94 1.98 19.14
C GLU A 11 -12.23 3.39 19.65
N GLN A 12 -11.22 4.06 20.22
CA GLN A 12 -11.37 5.38 20.77
C GLN A 12 -11.44 6.49 19.71
N PHE A 13 -10.62 6.40 18.67
CA PHE A 13 -10.41 7.46 17.69
C PHE A 13 -10.86 7.14 16.28
N GLY A 14 -11.07 5.87 15.97
CA GLY A 14 -11.45 5.44 14.63
C GLY A 14 -12.93 5.65 14.32
N ALA A 15 -13.30 5.58 13.06
CA ALA A 15 -14.65 5.83 12.57
C ALA A 15 -15.61 4.65 12.73
N HIS A 16 -15.14 3.48 13.15
CA HIS A 16 -15.93 2.25 13.36
C HIS A 16 -16.69 1.76 12.12
N ASN A 17 -16.12 2.00 10.92
CA ASN A 17 -16.72 1.55 9.67
C ASN A 17 -16.68 0.04 9.50
N TYR A 18 -15.69 -0.61 10.12
CA TYR A 18 -15.45 -2.05 10.01
C TYR A 18 -15.19 -2.63 11.38
N HIS A 19 -15.32 -3.96 11.49
CA HIS A 19 -14.98 -4.70 12.68
C HIS A 19 -13.92 -5.77 12.33
N PRO A 20 -12.64 -5.38 12.17
CA PRO A 20 -11.60 -6.29 11.72
C PRO A 20 -11.23 -7.33 12.76
N LEU A 21 -10.50 -8.36 12.31
CA LEU A 21 -9.92 -9.36 13.20
C LEU A 21 -8.96 -8.71 14.20
N PRO A 22 -8.79 -9.28 15.41
CA PRO A 22 -7.93 -8.72 16.44
C PRO A 22 -6.43 -8.98 16.16
N VAL A 23 -6.00 -8.70 14.94
CA VAL A 23 -4.62 -8.82 14.47
C VAL A 23 -4.16 -7.45 14.02
N VAL A 24 -3.03 -7.00 14.52
CA VAL A 24 -2.44 -5.71 14.12
C VAL A 24 -1.17 -5.99 13.33
N LEU A 25 -1.22 -5.77 12.03
CA LEU A 25 -0.09 -6.00 11.13
C LEU A 25 0.85 -4.79 11.15
N ASP A 26 2.15 -5.08 11.08
CA ASP A 26 3.20 -4.06 11.19
C ASP A 26 4.19 -4.09 10.05
N LYS A 27 4.40 -5.25 9.42
CA LYS A 27 5.44 -5.45 8.41
C LYS A 27 4.96 -6.40 7.32
N GLY A 28 5.43 -6.18 6.10
CA GLY A 28 5.16 -7.07 4.98
C GLY A 28 6.37 -7.23 4.06
N GLU A 29 6.56 -8.44 3.54
CA GLU A 29 7.60 -8.75 2.56
C GLU A 29 7.16 -9.94 1.72
N GLY A 30 7.03 -9.72 0.41
CA GLY A 30 6.55 -10.76 -0.50
C GLY A 30 5.14 -11.23 -0.12
N VAL A 31 4.98 -12.53 0.10
CA VAL A 31 3.70 -13.13 0.48
C VAL A 31 3.47 -13.16 1.99
N TYR A 32 4.41 -12.67 2.77
CA TYR A 32 4.37 -12.73 4.22
C TYR A 32 4.01 -11.38 4.84
N VAL A 33 3.28 -11.44 5.95
CA VAL A 33 3.05 -10.29 6.82
C VAL A 33 3.33 -10.70 8.27
N TRP A 34 3.72 -9.73 9.08
CA TRP A 34 4.01 -9.93 10.51
C TRP A 34 3.16 -9.00 11.34
N ASP A 35 2.66 -9.49 12.46
CA ASP A 35 1.96 -8.65 13.40
C ASP A 35 2.92 -7.92 14.35
N VAL A 36 2.37 -7.08 15.22
CA VAL A 36 3.16 -6.28 16.16
C VAL A 36 3.86 -7.13 17.24
N GLU A 37 3.51 -8.39 17.36
CA GLU A 37 4.18 -9.34 18.25
C GLU A 37 5.22 -10.19 17.53
N GLY A 38 5.40 -9.98 16.22
CA GLY A 38 6.38 -10.68 15.41
C GLY A 38 5.91 -12.01 14.84
N LYS A 39 4.63 -12.35 14.99
CA LYS A 39 4.09 -13.56 14.38
C LYS A 39 3.92 -13.37 12.89
N ARG A 40 4.34 -14.37 12.11
CA ARG A 40 4.28 -14.37 10.65
C ARG A 40 3.03 -15.07 10.14
N TYR A 41 2.44 -14.48 9.10
CA TYR A 41 1.27 -15.04 8.40
C TYR A 41 1.53 -15.03 6.90
N LEU A 42 0.85 -15.93 6.19
CA LEU A 42 0.72 -15.85 4.73
C LEU A 42 -0.45 -14.94 4.40
N ASP A 43 -0.23 -13.97 3.52
CA ASP A 43 -1.28 -13.06 3.09
C ASP A 43 -1.94 -13.56 1.82
N PHE A 44 -3.08 -14.24 1.95
CA PHE A 44 -3.85 -14.73 0.81
C PHE A 44 -4.85 -13.70 0.26
N LEU A 45 -5.18 -12.68 1.03
CA LEU A 45 -6.12 -11.65 0.59
C LEU A 45 -5.44 -10.59 -0.27
N SER A 46 -4.22 -10.21 0.07
CA SER A 46 -3.38 -9.25 -0.68
C SER A 46 -4.10 -7.93 -0.97
N ALA A 47 -4.80 -7.38 0.02
CA ALA A 47 -5.62 -6.16 -0.12
C ALA A 47 -6.56 -6.26 -1.33
N TYR A 48 -7.30 -7.36 -1.42
CA TYR A 48 -8.17 -7.69 -2.56
C TYR A 48 -7.38 -7.73 -3.88
N SER A 49 -6.21 -8.34 -3.84
CA SER A 49 -5.28 -8.49 -4.98
C SER A 49 -4.59 -7.19 -5.42
N ALA A 50 -4.67 -6.13 -4.63
CA ALA A 50 -3.97 -4.88 -4.93
C ALA A 50 -2.45 -5.02 -4.82
N VAL A 51 -1.96 -5.87 -3.90
CA VAL A 51 -0.54 -6.16 -3.74
C VAL A 51 -0.14 -7.48 -4.39
N ASN A 52 -0.63 -7.71 -5.61
CA ASN A 52 -0.41 -8.96 -6.34
C ASN A 52 1.06 -9.24 -6.71
N GLN A 53 1.94 -8.25 -6.61
CA GLN A 53 3.39 -8.41 -6.78
C GLN A 53 4.12 -8.69 -5.47
N GLY A 54 3.37 -8.86 -4.38
CA GLY A 54 3.90 -9.03 -3.03
C GLY A 54 4.07 -7.70 -2.30
N HIS A 55 4.22 -7.80 -0.98
CA HIS A 55 4.46 -6.62 -0.14
C HIS A 55 5.86 -6.07 -0.37
N CYS A 56 5.99 -4.76 -0.48
CA CYS A 56 7.27 -4.06 -0.53
C CYS A 56 8.20 -4.56 -1.64
N HIS A 57 7.65 -4.86 -2.82
CA HIS A 57 8.47 -5.30 -3.95
C HIS A 57 9.55 -4.25 -4.24
N PRO A 58 10.84 -4.63 -4.30
CA PRO A 58 11.95 -3.66 -4.40
C PRO A 58 11.84 -2.68 -5.56
N ARG A 59 11.44 -3.14 -6.74
CA ARG A 59 11.31 -2.28 -7.93
C ARG A 59 10.18 -1.26 -7.76
N ILE A 60 9.07 -1.69 -7.15
CA ILE A 60 7.91 -0.81 -6.90
C ILE A 60 8.27 0.23 -5.84
N ILE A 61 8.90 -0.19 -4.75
CA ILE A 61 9.34 0.70 -3.67
C ILE A 61 10.36 1.72 -4.19
N ASN A 62 11.33 1.30 -4.99
CA ASN A 62 12.31 2.22 -5.56
C ASN A 62 11.66 3.25 -6.48
N ALA A 63 10.70 2.84 -7.31
CA ALA A 63 9.95 3.76 -8.16
C ALA A 63 9.18 4.80 -7.33
N LEU A 64 8.56 4.36 -6.23
CA LEU A 64 7.86 5.24 -5.30
C LEU A 64 8.82 6.27 -4.67
N ILE A 65 9.96 5.80 -4.17
CA ILE A 65 10.96 6.67 -3.53
C ILE A 65 11.48 7.73 -4.50
N GLU A 66 11.85 7.33 -5.71
CA GLU A 66 12.37 8.25 -6.72
C GLU A 66 11.32 9.28 -7.13
N GLN A 67 10.09 8.84 -7.37
CA GLN A 67 9.02 9.75 -7.76
C GLN A 67 8.63 10.69 -6.62
N ALA A 68 8.59 10.22 -5.37
CA ALA A 68 8.28 11.03 -4.22
C ALA A 68 9.29 12.17 -4.00
N LYS A 69 10.56 11.93 -4.37
CA LYS A 69 11.61 12.95 -4.30
C LYS A 69 11.53 13.98 -5.43
N ALA A 70 10.94 13.60 -6.56
CA ALA A 70 10.89 14.44 -7.75
C ALA A 70 9.61 15.28 -7.82
N LEU A 71 8.46 14.65 -7.69
CA LEU A 71 7.16 15.32 -7.82
C LEU A 71 6.08 14.42 -7.26
N THR A 72 5.29 14.94 -6.31
CA THR A 72 4.27 14.13 -5.64
C THR A 72 2.88 14.33 -6.21
N LEU A 73 2.49 15.56 -6.50
CA LEU A 73 1.14 15.84 -6.98
C LEU A 73 1.11 17.15 -7.78
N THR A 74 0.35 17.13 -8.87
CA THR A 74 0.01 18.34 -9.62
C THR A 74 -1.48 18.35 -9.95
N SER A 75 -2.03 19.53 -10.23
CA SER A 75 -3.38 19.63 -10.78
C SER A 75 -3.36 19.19 -12.22
N ARG A 76 -3.98 18.08 -12.53
CA ARG A 76 -4.08 17.57 -13.89
C ARG A 76 -4.86 18.50 -14.81
N ALA A 77 -5.75 19.30 -14.26
CA ALA A 77 -6.54 20.26 -15.05
C ALA A 77 -5.68 21.38 -15.65
N PHE A 78 -4.57 21.73 -14.98
CA PHE A 78 -3.71 22.84 -15.39
C PHE A 78 -2.33 22.40 -15.87
N TYR A 79 -1.82 21.27 -15.42
CA TYR A 79 -0.45 20.85 -15.70
C TYR A 79 -0.40 19.40 -16.18
N ASN A 80 0.53 19.14 -17.09
CA ASN A 80 0.95 17.79 -17.42
C ASN A 80 2.13 17.39 -16.55
N ASN A 81 2.28 16.10 -16.25
CA ASN A 81 3.49 15.57 -15.66
C ASN A 81 4.00 14.39 -16.47
N ARG A 82 5.32 14.19 -16.43
CA ARG A 82 5.98 13.18 -17.27
C ARG A 82 5.47 11.77 -16.98
N LEU A 83 5.37 11.41 -15.71
CA LEU A 83 4.98 10.06 -15.33
C LEU A 83 3.55 9.72 -15.77
N GLY A 84 2.63 10.65 -15.63
CA GLY A 84 1.24 10.46 -16.08
C GLY A 84 1.15 10.24 -17.60
N ILE A 85 1.91 11.01 -18.36
CA ILE A 85 1.96 10.89 -19.83
C ILE A 85 2.56 9.55 -20.24
N GLU A 86 3.65 9.14 -19.61
CA GLU A 86 4.29 7.84 -19.86
C GLU A 86 3.36 6.68 -19.52
N TYR A 87 2.60 6.79 -18.44
CA TYR A 87 1.62 5.79 -18.05
C TYR A 87 0.52 5.65 -19.11
N PHE A 88 -0.06 6.76 -19.57
CA PHE A 88 -1.10 6.73 -20.59
C PHE A 88 -0.60 6.12 -21.89
N ARG A 89 0.60 6.49 -22.31
CA ARG A 89 1.20 5.93 -23.52
C ARG A 89 1.38 4.41 -23.41
N ALA A 90 1.95 3.94 -22.31
CA ALA A 90 2.16 2.51 -22.10
C ALA A 90 0.83 1.73 -22.07
N HIS A 91 -0.18 2.30 -21.42
CA HIS A 91 -1.50 1.68 -21.31
C HIS A 91 -2.20 1.61 -22.68
N TYR A 92 -2.10 2.67 -23.48
CA TYR A 92 -2.65 2.69 -24.85
C TYR A 92 -2.00 1.63 -25.74
N VAL A 93 -0.67 1.55 -25.72
CA VAL A 93 0.07 0.56 -26.53
C VAL A 93 -0.29 -0.86 -26.13
N ALA A 94 -0.45 -1.15 -24.83
CA ALA A 94 -0.81 -2.47 -24.35
C ALA A 94 -2.23 -2.91 -24.77
N ARG A 95 -3.15 -1.95 -25.01
CA ARG A 95 -4.53 -2.22 -25.44
C ARG A 95 -4.73 -2.30 -26.95
N HIS A 96 -3.84 -1.73 -27.68
CA HIS A 96 -3.93 -1.57 -29.15
C HIS A 96 -2.69 -2.15 -29.82
#